data_c1fa2bf62368225b209b8d3f78df27f8
#
_entry.id   c1fa2bf62368225b209b8d3f78df27f8
#
_cell.length_a   1.000
_cell.length_b   1.000
_cell.length_c   1.000
_cell.angle_alpha   90.00
_cell.angle_beta   90.00
_cell.angle_gamma   90.00
#
_symmetry.space_group_name_H-M   'P 1'
#
loop_
_entity.id
_entity.type
_entity.pdbx_description
1 polymer ?
#
loop_
_entity_poly.entity_id
_entity_poly.type
_entity_poly.pdbx_seq_one_letter_code
_entity_poly.pdbx_strand_id
1 'polypeptide(L)'
;MKTVELIAPCHFGLEAVLKREILDLGYEIVKVEDGRITFRTDLDGIARANIFLRTAERILLKIGSFKAYTFDDLFEGTKKLPWEDYIPENGRFWVKKASTAKSKLFSAPDIQSIVKKAMVDRMKSKYKVSWFNEDGDDYPVRVFILKDQVTISLDTTGIPLHKRGYRKLVSEAPIRETLAAALLMLTPWHKDRILVDPFCGSGTFLIEAAMMGMNMAPGMNRSFESEHWNNFLPKKAWYDAIDEANDLVDHDVEMDLQGYDKDPRMLKIARQNAQDAEVDHLIHFQQREVKDLRHPKPYGFIIANPPYGERQEDQETLPQLYTEMKEAFDRLDTWSKYVITSYEDTEKYLGKPTKKRKVYNGMIRGEFYQYLGPKPPRRRK
;
A
#
# COMPACT_ATOMS: atom_id res chain seq x y z
N MET A 1 -22.65 -4.70 -18.64
CA MET A 1 -21.42 -3.89 -18.45
C MET A 1 -20.22 -4.71 -18.87
N LYS A 2 -19.18 -4.08 -19.44
CA LYS A 2 -17.95 -4.78 -19.84
C LYS A 2 -17.19 -5.20 -18.57
N THR A 3 -17.01 -6.51 -18.37
CA THR A 3 -16.25 -7.05 -17.24
C THR A 3 -14.76 -6.98 -17.55
N VAL A 4 -13.95 -6.57 -16.57
CA VAL A 4 -12.50 -6.45 -16.66
C VAL A 4 -11.81 -7.18 -15.50
N GLU A 5 -10.55 -7.55 -15.70
CA GLU A 5 -9.69 -8.06 -14.63
C GLU A 5 -8.70 -6.99 -14.21
N LEU A 6 -8.65 -6.72 -12.91
CA LEU A 6 -7.69 -5.83 -12.30
C LEU A 6 -6.66 -6.64 -11.50
N ILE A 7 -5.42 -6.15 -11.52
CA ILE A 7 -4.32 -6.71 -10.73
C ILE A 7 -3.92 -5.67 -9.68
N ALA A 8 -3.95 -6.05 -8.42
CA ALA A 8 -3.50 -5.24 -7.30
C ALA A 8 -2.22 -5.83 -6.69
N PRO A 9 -1.03 -5.29 -7.01
CA PRO A 9 0.19 -5.62 -6.27
C PRO A 9 0.12 -5.15 -4.83
N CYS A 10 0.67 -5.92 -3.90
CA CYS A 10 0.78 -5.59 -2.48
C CYS A 10 2.14 -6.01 -1.92
N HIS A 11 2.40 -5.66 -0.66
CA HIS A 11 3.58 -6.16 0.03
C HIS A 11 3.51 -7.68 0.18
N PHE A 12 4.62 -8.35 -0.12
CA PHE A 12 4.77 -9.80 -0.02
C PHE A 12 4.42 -10.31 1.38
N GLY A 13 3.59 -11.35 1.45
CA GLY A 13 3.11 -11.95 2.70
C GLY A 13 1.89 -11.24 3.31
N LEU A 14 1.37 -10.16 2.68
CA LEU A 14 0.20 -9.42 3.12
C LEU A 14 -1.01 -9.60 2.18
N GLU A 15 -0.95 -10.55 1.27
CA GLU A 15 -2.00 -10.83 0.27
C GLU A 15 -3.36 -11.13 0.94
N ALA A 16 -3.35 -11.78 2.10
CA ALA A 16 -4.59 -12.09 2.83
C ALA A 16 -5.33 -10.83 3.32
N VAL A 17 -4.59 -9.75 3.61
CA VAL A 17 -5.17 -8.46 4.01
C VAL A 17 -5.84 -7.81 2.81
N LEU A 18 -5.10 -7.66 1.70
CA LEU A 18 -5.63 -7.10 0.46
C LEU A 18 -6.82 -7.92 -0.09
N LYS A 19 -6.74 -9.27 0.01
CA LYS A 19 -7.87 -10.13 -0.38
C LYS A 19 -9.16 -9.78 0.34
N ARG A 20 -9.07 -9.52 1.65
CA ARG A 20 -10.24 -9.14 2.46
C ARG A 20 -10.80 -7.80 1.99
N GLU A 21 -9.97 -6.78 1.77
CA GLU A 21 -10.41 -5.49 1.24
C GLU A 21 -11.14 -5.63 -0.10
N ILE A 22 -10.61 -6.43 -1.03
CA ILE A 22 -11.24 -6.66 -2.34
C ILE A 22 -12.60 -7.35 -2.20
N LEU A 23 -12.72 -8.34 -1.31
CA LEU A 23 -13.99 -9.01 -1.01
C LEU A 23 -15.00 -8.08 -0.33
N ASP A 24 -14.54 -7.22 0.58
CA ASP A 24 -15.38 -6.23 1.28
C ASP A 24 -15.93 -5.17 0.30
N LEU A 25 -15.21 -4.87 -0.79
CA LEU A 25 -15.71 -4.06 -1.89
C LEU A 25 -16.72 -4.79 -2.81
N GLY A 26 -16.95 -6.09 -2.57
CA GLY A 26 -17.89 -6.91 -3.32
C GLY A 26 -17.33 -7.52 -4.61
N TYR A 27 -16.00 -7.53 -4.80
CA TYR A 27 -15.37 -8.05 -6.01
C TYR A 27 -14.99 -9.53 -5.91
N GLU A 28 -15.03 -10.21 -7.06
CA GLU A 28 -14.66 -11.62 -7.19
C GLU A 28 -13.15 -11.81 -7.33
N ILE A 29 -12.54 -12.63 -6.47
CA ILE A 29 -11.14 -13.00 -6.59
C ILE A 29 -10.96 -14.00 -7.73
N VAL A 30 -10.14 -13.65 -8.71
CA VAL A 30 -9.76 -14.55 -9.81
C VAL A 30 -8.54 -15.37 -9.45
N LYS A 31 -7.50 -14.72 -8.87
CA LYS A 31 -6.24 -15.38 -8.53
C LYS A 31 -5.50 -14.65 -7.40
N VAL A 32 -4.93 -15.43 -6.49
CA VAL A 32 -3.99 -14.93 -5.47
C VAL A 32 -2.61 -15.48 -5.80
N GLU A 33 -1.63 -14.60 -5.91
CA GLU A 33 -0.23 -14.91 -6.16
C GLU A 33 0.65 -14.14 -5.17
N ASP A 34 1.87 -14.59 -5.00
CA ASP A 34 2.84 -13.90 -4.15
C ASP A 34 2.99 -12.41 -4.57
N GLY A 35 2.66 -11.52 -3.65
CA GLY A 35 2.76 -10.06 -3.83
C GLY A 35 1.69 -9.43 -4.72
N ARG A 36 0.62 -10.14 -5.10
CA ARG A 36 -0.48 -9.56 -5.90
C ARG A 36 -1.76 -10.39 -5.90
N ILE A 37 -2.88 -9.73 -6.18
CA ILE A 37 -4.18 -10.36 -6.37
C ILE A 37 -4.78 -9.88 -7.69
N THR A 38 -5.35 -10.83 -8.45
CA THR A 38 -6.18 -10.54 -9.62
C THR A 38 -7.65 -10.74 -9.23
N PHE A 39 -8.48 -9.76 -9.55
CA PHE A 39 -9.91 -9.78 -9.24
C PHE A 39 -10.72 -9.25 -10.42
N ARG A 40 -12.01 -9.55 -10.43
CA ARG A 40 -12.93 -9.21 -11.50
C ARG A 40 -13.90 -8.13 -11.05
N THR A 41 -14.14 -7.15 -11.94
CA THR A 41 -15.07 -6.06 -11.73
C THR A 41 -15.60 -5.55 -13.09
N ASP A 42 -16.43 -4.54 -13.08
CA ASP A 42 -16.77 -3.71 -14.26
C ASP A 42 -15.74 -2.56 -14.43
N LEU A 43 -15.97 -1.69 -15.40
CA LEU A 43 -15.08 -0.54 -15.64
C LEU A 43 -15.07 0.45 -14.47
N ASP A 44 -16.22 0.65 -13.81
CA ASP A 44 -16.34 1.60 -12.70
C ASP A 44 -15.51 1.16 -11.49
N GLY A 45 -15.30 -0.16 -11.36
CA GLY A 45 -14.40 -0.74 -10.36
C GLY A 45 -12.95 -0.30 -10.47
N ILE A 46 -12.51 0.27 -11.60
CA ILE A 46 -11.17 0.86 -11.73
C ILE A 46 -11.05 2.07 -10.79
N ALA A 47 -12.03 2.97 -10.81
CA ALA A 47 -12.08 4.14 -9.93
C ALA A 47 -12.20 3.71 -8.47
N ARG A 48 -13.20 2.86 -8.14
CA ARG A 48 -13.41 2.39 -6.78
C ARG A 48 -12.19 1.68 -6.19
N ALA A 49 -11.52 0.80 -6.95
CA ALA A 49 -10.33 0.10 -6.47
C ALA A 49 -9.17 1.06 -6.16
N ASN A 50 -8.93 2.07 -7.00
CA ASN A 50 -7.90 3.09 -6.76
C ASN A 50 -8.20 3.96 -5.53
N ILE A 51 -9.47 4.28 -5.27
CA ILE A 51 -9.89 5.15 -4.17
C ILE A 51 -9.91 4.37 -2.84
N PHE A 52 -10.45 3.16 -2.82
CA PHE A 52 -10.76 2.43 -1.59
C PHE A 52 -9.68 1.46 -1.11
N LEU A 53 -8.90 0.82 -2.02
CA LEU A 53 -7.93 -0.19 -1.60
C LEU A 53 -6.74 0.44 -0.88
N ARG A 54 -6.66 0.16 0.41
CA ARG A 54 -5.73 0.75 1.36
C ARG A 54 -4.35 0.10 1.32
N THR A 55 -4.31 -1.22 1.05
CA THR A 55 -3.08 -2.01 1.11
C THR A 55 -2.51 -2.39 -0.25
N ALA A 56 -3.20 -2.04 -1.33
CA ALA A 56 -2.68 -2.15 -2.69
C ALA A 56 -1.60 -1.09 -2.97
N GLU A 57 -0.54 -1.47 -3.69
CA GLU A 57 0.49 -0.54 -4.15
C GLU A 57 0.07 0.21 -5.42
N ARG A 58 -0.75 -0.44 -6.25
CA ARG A 58 -1.29 0.04 -7.53
C ARG A 58 -2.53 -0.75 -7.91
N ILE A 59 -3.26 -0.21 -8.88
CA ILE A 59 -4.31 -0.92 -9.62
C ILE A 59 -3.91 -0.96 -11.09
N LEU A 60 -3.84 -2.16 -11.64
CA LEU A 60 -3.42 -2.40 -13.01
C LEU A 60 -4.57 -3.05 -13.78
N LEU A 61 -4.97 -2.46 -14.90
CA LEU A 61 -5.95 -3.05 -15.81
C LEU A 61 -5.27 -4.11 -16.66
N LYS A 62 -5.61 -5.37 -16.49
CA LYS A 62 -5.06 -6.48 -17.25
C LYS A 62 -5.57 -6.45 -18.69
N ILE A 63 -4.66 -6.31 -19.66
CA ILE A 63 -4.98 -6.33 -21.09
C ILE A 63 -4.95 -7.75 -21.64
N GLY A 64 -3.99 -8.55 -21.19
CA GLY A 64 -3.91 -9.95 -21.58
C GLY A 64 -2.79 -10.72 -20.92
N SER A 65 -2.82 -12.03 -21.15
CA SER A 65 -1.79 -12.94 -20.64
C SER A 65 -1.60 -14.12 -21.61
N PHE A 66 -0.33 -14.46 -21.88
CA PHE A 66 0.06 -15.53 -22.80
C PHE A 66 1.42 -16.11 -22.43
N LYS A 67 1.80 -17.24 -23.00
CA LYS A 67 3.15 -17.80 -22.84
C LYS A 67 4.11 -17.24 -23.89
N ALA A 68 5.34 -16.95 -23.48
CA ALA A 68 6.42 -16.56 -24.36
C ALA A 68 7.74 -17.14 -23.89
N TYR A 69 8.38 -17.91 -24.75
CA TYR A 69 9.70 -18.51 -24.51
C TYR A 69 10.81 -17.79 -25.28
N THR A 70 10.42 -17.04 -26.32
CA THR A 70 11.28 -16.25 -27.21
C THR A 70 10.77 -14.83 -27.34
N PHE A 71 11.61 -13.93 -27.87
CA PHE A 71 11.17 -12.57 -28.19
C PHE A 71 10.14 -12.52 -29.31
N ASP A 72 10.16 -13.50 -30.23
CA ASP A 72 9.13 -13.62 -31.27
C ASP A 72 7.77 -14.00 -30.64
N ASP A 73 7.73 -14.94 -29.70
CA ASP A 73 6.51 -15.27 -28.96
C ASP A 73 5.97 -14.04 -28.23
N LEU A 74 6.87 -13.26 -27.59
CA LEU A 74 6.52 -12.03 -26.88
C LEU A 74 5.93 -10.99 -27.81
N PHE A 75 6.56 -10.78 -28.99
CA PHE A 75 6.10 -9.85 -30.01
C PHE A 75 4.71 -10.25 -30.53
N GLU A 76 4.55 -11.46 -31.01
CA GLU A 76 3.30 -11.96 -31.61
C GLU A 76 2.16 -12.02 -30.58
N GLY A 77 2.44 -12.45 -29.35
CA GLY A 77 1.46 -12.45 -28.26
C GLY A 77 0.99 -11.04 -27.88
N THR A 78 1.90 -10.08 -27.83
CA THR A 78 1.58 -8.67 -27.55
C THR A 78 0.78 -8.04 -28.67
N LYS A 79 1.16 -8.30 -29.94
CA LYS A 79 0.48 -7.77 -31.15
C LYS A 79 -0.97 -8.25 -31.27
N LYS A 80 -1.30 -9.44 -30.73
CA LYS A 80 -2.67 -9.99 -30.75
C LYS A 80 -3.61 -9.30 -29.78
N LEU A 81 -3.11 -8.54 -28.78
CA LEU A 81 -3.94 -7.86 -27.79
C LEU A 81 -4.70 -6.68 -28.40
N PRO A 82 -5.92 -6.39 -27.91
CA PRO A 82 -6.80 -5.37 -28.47
C PRO A 82 -6.44 -3.96 -27.95
N TRP A 83 -5.28 -3.46 -28.30
CA TRP A 83 -4.76 -2.17 -27.81
C TRP A 83 -5.67 -1.00 -28.17
N GLU A 84 -6.28 -1.03 -29.36
CA GLU A 84 -7.21 -0.03 -29.87
C GLU A 84 -8.50 0.12 -29.03
N ASP A 85 -8.86 -0.88 -28.23
CA ASP A 85 -10.01 -0.80 -27.31
C ASP A 85 -9.73 0.11 -26.10
N TYR A 86 -8.46 0.39 -25.82
CA TYR A 86 -8.02 1.11 -24.62
C TYR A 86 -7.25 2.38 -24.92
N ILE A 87 -6.42 2.39 -25.99
CA ILE A 87 -5.52 3.49 -26.32
C ILE A 87 -6.01 4.15 -27.60
N PRO A 88 -6.42 5.44 -27.58
CA PRO A 88 -6.81 6.16 -28.78
C PRO A 88 -5.61 6.45 -29.68
N GLU A 89 -5.86 6.86 -30.94
CA GLU A 89 -4.82 7.13 -31.93
C GLU A 89 -3.75 8.11 -31.42
N ASN A 90 -4.15 9.15 -30.72
CA ASN A 90 -3.25 10.17 -30.19
C ASN A 90 -2.71 9.86 -28.77
N GLY A 91 -3.09 8.73 -28.17
CA GLY A 91 -2.65 8.34 -26.83
C GLY A 91 -1.13 8.14 -26.77
N ARG A 92 -0.51 8.63 -25.69
CA ARG A 92 0.92 8.44 -25.43
C ARG A 92 1.13 7.15 -24.63
N PHE A 93 1.77 6.15 -25.23
CA PHE A 93 1.95 4.85 -24.60
C PHE A 93 3.40 4.39 -24.61
N TRP A 94 3.84 3.83 -23.50
CA TRP A 94 5.18 3.27 -23.34
C TRP A 94 5.19 2.16 -22.29
N VAL A 95 6.20 1.28 -22.35
CA VAL A 95 6.39 0.26 -21.32
C VAL A 95 7.18 0.84 -20.16
N LYS A 96 6.46 1.28 -19.11
CA LYS A 96 7.01 1.93 -17.93
C LYS A 96 7.88 0.99 -17.08
N LYS A 97 7.51 -0.30 -17.04
CA LYS A 97 8.24 -1.31 -16.28
C LYS A 97 8.05 -2.69 -16.87
N ALA A 98 9.15 -3.42 -17.02
CA ALA A 98 9.17 -4.86 -17.22
C ALA A 98 9.80 -5.54 -16.00
N SER A 99 9.22 -6.64 -15.53
CA SER A 99 9.73 -7.45 -14.43
C SER A 99 9.62 -8.92 -14.81
N THR A 100 10.65 -9.69 -14.50
CA THR A 100 10.69 -11.11 -14.84
C THR A 100 11.22 -11.93 -13.67
N ALA A 101 10.66 -13.14 -13.51
CA ALA A 101 11.12 -14.11 -12.52
C ALA A 101 10.97 -15.53 -13.06
N LYS A 102 12.01 -16.36 -12.89
CA LYS A 102 12.01 -17.79 -13.27
C LYS A 102 11.55 -18.01 -14.73
N SER A 103 12.01 -17.17 -15.65
CA SER A 103 11.60 -17.13 -17.06
C SER A 103 12.81 -17.10 -18.00
N LYS A 104 12.62 -17.56 -19.22
CA LYS A 104 13.66 -17.54 -20.25
C LYS A 104 13.98 -16.11 -20.70
N LEU A 105 12.96 -15.27 -20.82
CA LEU A 105 13.12 -13.84 -21.10
C LEU A 105 13.40 -13.11 -19.79
N PHE A 106 14.59 -12.51 -19.66
CA PHE A 106 15.04 -11.86 -18.41
C PHE A 106 15.55 -10.42 -18.59
N SER A 107 15.85 -10.00 -19.83
CA SER A 107 16.31 -8.63 -20.10
C SER A 107 15.13 -7.66 -20.11
N ALA A 108 14.98 -6.86 -19.06
CA ALA A 108 13.91 -5.88 -18.96
C ALA A 108 13.93 -4.83 -20.08
N PRO A 109 15.09 -4.27 -20.53
CA PRO A 109 15.14 -3.34 -21.63
C PRO A 109 14.66 -3.95 -22.98
N ASP A 110 15.07 -5.20 -23.25
CA ASP A 110 14.66 -5.88 -24.50
C ASP A 110 13.16 -6.20 -24.47
N ILE A 111 12.63 -6.68 -23.34
CA ILE A 111 11.19 -6.89 -23.16
C ILE A 111 10.41 -5.60 -23.39
N GLN A 112 10.86 -4.47 -22.82
CA GLN A 112 10.22 -3.16 -23.03
C GLN A 112 10.22 -2.75 -24.50
N SER A 113 11.36 -2.89 -25.18
CA SER A 113 11.52 -2.54 -26.59
C SER A 113 10.63 -3.40 -27.49
N ILE A 114 10.63 -4.72 -27.31
CA ILE A 114 9.83 -5.66 -28.10
C ILE A 114 8.34 -5.43 -27.91
N VAL A 115 7.89 -5.26 -26.66
CA VAL A 115 6.48 -4.98 -26.35
C VAL A 115 6.03 -3.66 -26.97
N LYS A 116 6.82 -2.56 -26.82
CA LYS A 116 6.49 -1.27 -27.47
C LYS A 116 6.39 -1.41 -28.98
N LYS A 117 7.33 -2.12 -29.62
CA LYS A 117 7.32 -2.38 -31.06
C LYS A 117 6.07 -3.13 -31.50
N ALA A 118 5.69 -4.18 -30.79
CA ALA A 118 4.50 -4.99 -31.09
C ALA A 118 3.20 -4.18 -30.95
N MET A 119 3.11 -3.32 -29.92
CA MET A 119 2.00 -2.38 -29.75
C MET A 119 1.88 -1.42 -30.92
N VAL A 120 3.00 -0.76 -31.28
CA VAL A 120 3.04 0.17 -32.43
C VAL A 120 2.59 -0.52 -33.73
N ASP A 121 3.06 -1.75 -33.97
CA ASP A 121 2.71 -2.51 -35.17
C ASP A 121 1.19 -2.83 -35.22
N ARG A 122 0.61 -3.26 -34.08
CA ARG A 122 -0.83 -3.48 -33.97
C ARG A 122 -1.62 -2.21 -34.19
N MET A 123 -1.25 -1.12 -33.52
CA MET A 123 -1.95 0.16 -33.55
C MET A 123 -1.89 0.80 -34.95
N LYS A 124 -0.74 0.77 -35.62
CA LYS A 124 -0.60 1.22 -37.04
C LYS A 124 -1.56 0.49 -37.96
N SER A 125 -1.66 -0.83 -37.80
CA SER A 125 -2.58 -1.66 -38.59
C SER A 125 -4.04 -1.29 -38.39
N LYS A 126 -4.42 -0.95 -37.13
CA LYS A 126 -5.81 -0.65 -36.77
C LYS A 126 -6.21 0.79 -37.13
N TYR A 127 -5.38 1.76 -36.77
CA TYR A 127 -5.65 3.17 -37.07
C TYR A 127 -5.29 3.60 -38.50
N LYS A 128 -4.59 2.73 -39.27
CA LYS A 128 -4.13 2.99 -40.64
C LYS A 128 -3.23 4.23 -40.76
N VAL A 129 -2.38 4.45 -39.76
CA VAL A 129 -1.44 5.54 -39.66
C VAL A 129 0.00 5.04 -39.80
N SER A 130 0.91 5.88 -40.28
CA SER A 130 2.34 5.59 -40.30
C SER A 130 3.09 6.13 -39.08
N TRP A 131 2.51 7.09 -38.39
CA TRP A 131 3.10 7.81 -37.27
C TRP A 131 2.01 8.11 -36.20
N PHE A 132 2.39 8.11 -34.92
CA PHE A 132 1.55 8.54 -33.79
C PHE A 132 2.08 9.86 -33.26
N ASN A 133 1.21 10.85 -33.07
CA ASN A 133 1.59 12.16 -32.53
C ASN A 133 1.93 12.06 -31.02
N GLU A 134 1.32 11.13 -30.32
CA GLU A 134 1.49 10.93 -28.85
C GLU A 134 1.29 12.23 -28.05
N ASP A 135 0.31 13.06 -28.44
CA ASP A 135 -0.04 14.34 -27.83
C ASP A 135 -1.28 14.28 -26.90
N GLY A 136 -1.86 13.09 -26.76
CA GLY A 136 -2.98 12.82 -25.87
C GLY A 136 -2.56 12.35 -24.48
N ASP A 137 -3.51 11.68 -23.80
CA ASP A 137 -3.31 11.17 -22.45
C ASP A 137 -2.28 10.05 -22.37
N ASP A 138 -1.73 9.84 -21.18
CA ASP A 138 -0.72 8.84 -20.87
C ASP A 138 -1.31 7.45 -20.62
N TYR A 139 -0.74 6.44 -21.28
CA TYR A 139 -1.11 5.02 -21.13
C TYR A 139 0.14 4.19 -20.76
N PRO A 140 0.59 4.24 -19.50
CA PRO A 140 1.78 3.52 -19.06
C PRO A 140 1.50 2.02 -18.97
N VAL A 141 2.30 1.23 -19.67
CA VAL A 141 2.20 -0.23 -19.74
C VAL A 141 3.15 -0.87 -18.73
N ARG A 142 2.69 -1.96 -18.10
CA ARG A 142 3.51 -2.83 -17.27
C ARG A 142 3.50 -4.24 -17.80
N VAL A 143 4.69 -4.84 -17.83
CA VAL A 143 4.90 -6.23 -18.24
C VAL A 143 5.44 -7.02 -17.05
N PHE A 144 4.81 -8.13 -16.76
CA PHE A 144 5.29 -9.08 -15.78
C PHE A 144 5.38 -10.46 -16.40
N ILE A 145 6.55 -11.12 -16.27
CA ILE A 145 6.78 -12.48 -16.78
C ILE A 145 7.15 -13.37 -15.60
N LEU A 146 6.34 -14.37 -15.35
CA LEU A 146 6.59 -15.37 -14.30
C LEU A 146 6.47 -16.78 -14.88
N LYS A 147 7.55 -17.57 -14.80
CA LYS A 147 7.57 -18.95 -15.34
C LYS A 147 7.09 -18.97 -16.81
N ASP A 148 7.63 -18.05 -17.60
CA ASP A 148 7.33 -17.84 -19.03
C ASP A 148 5.88 -17.41 -19.34
N GLN A 149 5.07 -17.15 -18.30
CA GLN A 149 3.74 -16.58 -18.46
C GLN A 149 3.84 -15.05 -18.44
N VAL A 150 3.58 -14.44 -19.56
CA VAL A 150 3.50 -12.97 -19.72
C VAL A 150 2.15 -12.48 -19.26
N THR A 151 2.15 -11.39 -18.53
CA THR A 151 0.95 -10.60 -18.18
C THR A 151 1.23 -9.16 -18.53
N ILE A 152 0.38 -8.56 -19.35
CA ILE A 152 0.48 -7.16 -19.76
C ILE A 152 -0.72 -6.39 -19.23
N SER A 153 -0.45 -5.21 -18.68
CA SER A 153 -1.46 -4.36 -18.05
C SER A 153 -1.20 -2.88 -18.26
N LEU A 154 -2.25 -2.06 -18.18
CA LEU A 154 -2.17 -0.61 -18.09
C LEU A 154 -2.13 -0.19 -16.61
N ASP A 155 -1.26 0.74 -16.27
CA ASP A 155 -1.14 1.31 -14.92
C ASP A 155 -2.19 2.40 -14.74
N THR A 156 -3.32 2.07 -14.08
CA THR A 156 -4.43 3.01 -13.87
C THR A 156 -4.14 4.03 -12.78
N THR A 157 -3.16 3.77 -11.94
CA THR A 157 -2.87 4.53 -10.72
C THR A 157 -1.97 5.76 -10.97
N GLY A 158 -0.94 5.62 -11.81
CA GLY A 158 0.08 6.65 -12.03
C GLY A 158 1.09 6.75 -10.88
N ILE A 159 0.90 7.69 -9.96
CA ILE A 159 1.69 7.79 -8.71
C ILE A 159 1.30 6.64 -7.77
N PRO A 160 2.25 5.91 -7.12
CA PRO A 160 1.93 4.77 -6.26
C PRO A 160 0.92 5.09 -5.15
N LEU A 161 0.06 4.12 -4.77
CA LEU A 161 -1.02 4.32 -3.79
C LEU A 161 -0.53 4.65 -2.38
N HIS A 162 0.69 4.25 -2.00
CA HIS A 162 1.25 4.67 -0.72
C HIS A 162 1.43 6.20 -0.63
N LYS A 163 1.56 6.91 -1.74
CA LYS A 163 1.57 8.37 -1.79
C LYS A 163 0.14 8.91 -1.66
N ARG A 164 -0.40 8.91 -0.43
CA ARG A 164 -1.79 9.34 -0.13
C ARG A 164 -2.05 10.82 -0.45
N GLY A 165 -1.01 11.66 -0.44
CA GLY A 165 -1.10 13.11 -0.62
C GLY A 165 -0.79 13.90 0.66
N TYR A 166 -1.04 13.35 1.84
CA TYR A 166 -0.85 14.06 3.10
C TYR A 166 0.62 14.20 3.52
N ARG A 167 1.50 13.26 3.15
CA ARG A 167 2.91 13.29 3.54
C ARG A 167 3.73 14.15 2.58
N LYS A 168 3.76 15.46 2.81
CA LYS A 168 4.61 16.41 2.09
C LYS A 168 6.00 16.51 2.71
N LEU A 169 6.08 16.36 4.04
CA LEU A 169 7.32 16.36 4.81
C LEU A 169 7.69 14.92 5.17
N VAL A 170 8.91 14.51 4.86
CA VAL A 170 9.40 13.15 5.09
C VAL A 170 10.55 13.15 6.10
N SER A 171 10.55 12.12 6.96
CA SER A 171 11.74 11.70 7.71
C SER A 171 12.61 10.77 6.86
N GLU A 172 13.81 10.45 7.31
CA GLU A 172 14.62 9.40 6.70
C GLU A 172 13.93 8.05 6.85
N ALA A 173 13.82 7.28 5.74
CA ALA A 173 13.28 5.92 5.64
C ALA A 173 11.93 5.67 6.36
N PRO A 174 10.88 6.48 6.15
CA PRO A 174 9.61 6.27 6.80
C PRO A 174 8.94 4.97 6.31
N ILE A 175 8.15 4.33 7.17
CA ILE A 175 7.29 3.23 6.75
C ILE A 175 6.31 3.71 5.66
N ARG A 176 6.10 2.88 4.62
CA ARG A 176 5.09 3.20 3.60
C ARG A 176 3.69 3.11 4.19
N GLU A 177 2.81 3.99 3.74
CA GLU A 177 1.42 4.09 4.20
C GLU A 177 0.65 2.79 3.94
N THR A 178 0.82 2.18 2.77
CA THR A 178 0.21 0.88 2.43
C THR A 178 0.67 -0.25 3.35
N LEU A 179 1.95 -0.24 3.76
CA LEU A 179 2.48 -1.21 4.72
C LEU A 179 1.95 -0.92 6.12
N ALA A 180 1.97 0.33 6.57
CA ALA A 180 1.44 0.73 7.88
C ALA A 180 -0.03 0.32 8.04
N ALA A 181 -0.86 0.62 7.03
CA ALA A 181 -2.25 0.21 7.00
C ALA A 181 -2.40 -1.33 7.07
N ALA A 182 -1.63 -2.08 6.27
CA ALA A 182 -1.70 -3.53 6.27
C ALA A 182 -1.29 -4.14 7.63
N LEU A 183 -0.28 -3.58 8.29
CA LEU A 183 0.14 -4.02 9.62
C LEU A 183 -0.93 -3.72 10.69
N LEU A 184 -1.58 -2.55 10.64
CA LEU A 184 -2.73 -2.23 11.50
C LEU A 184 -3.86 -3.23 11.29
N MET A 185 -4.22 -3.55 10.05
CA MET A 185 -5.27 -4.51 9.70
C MET A 185 -4.93 -5.97 10.10
N LEU A 186 -3.68 -6.29 10.36
CA LEU A 186 -3.26 -7.57 10.93
C LEU A 186 -3.43 -7.64 12.44
N THR A 187 -3.60 -6.51 13.11
CA THR A 187 -3.87 -6.45 14.55
C THR A 187 -5.37 -6.59 14.82
N PRO A 188 -5.78 -7.02 16.02
CA PRO A 188 -7.18 -6.95 16.43
C PRO A 188 -7.55 -5.56 17.01
N TRP A 189 -6.77 -4.52 16.72
CA TRP A 189 -7.11 -3.16 17.12
C TRP A 189 -8.41 -2.71 16.44
N HIS A 190 -9.21 -1.97 17.18
CA HIS A 190 -10.45 -1.35 16.72
C HIS A 190 -10.56 0.06 17.30
N LYS A 191 -11.29 0.95 16.61
CA LYS A 191 -11.38 2.39 16.91
C LYS A 191 -11.81 2.74 18.34
N ASP A 192 -12.51 1.84 19.03
CA ASP A 192 -12.92 1.98 20.44
C ASP A 192 -11.80 1.69 21.45
N ARG A 193 -10.62 1.32 20.98
CA ARG A 193 -9.47 0.94 21.80
C ARG A 193 -8.30 1.90 21.60
N ILE A 194 -7.66 2.28 22.71
CA ILE A 194 -6.46 3.11 22.63
C ILE A 194 -5.37 2.46 21.80
N LEU A 195 -4.74 3.26 20.93
CA LEU A 195 -3.55 2.92 20.17
C LEU A 195 -2.44 3.92 20.46
N VAL A 196 -1.26 3.42 20.79
CA VAL A 196 -0.06 4.24 21.05
C VAL A 196 1.05 3.84 20.10
N ASP A 197 1.68 4.84 19.48
CA ASP A 197 2.95 4.71 18.77
C ASP A 197 4.02 5.48 19.52
N PRO A 198 4.92 4.80 20.28
CA PRO A 198 5.97 5.45 21.06
C PRO A 198 7.19 5.90 20.24
N PHE A 199 7.20 5.66 18.93
CA PHE A 199 8.22 6.05 17.96
C PHE A 199 7.55 6.61 16.72
N CYS A 200 6.61 7.56 16.89
CA CYS A 200 5.65 7.92 15.85
C CYS A 200 6.30 8.61 14.63
N GLY A 201 7.51 9.17 14.78
CA GLY A 201 8.21 9.82 13.68
C GLY A 201 7.31 10.82 12.96
N SER A 202 7.04 10.59 11.67
CA SER A 202 6.14 11.42 10.85
C SER A 202 4.64 11.12 11.04
N GLY A 203 4.25 10.27 11.99
CA GLY A 203 2.87 9.98 12.36
C GLY A 203 2.16 8.91 11.53
N THR A 204 2.84 8.18 10.64
CA THR A 204 2.21 7.34 9.62
C THR A 204 1.22 6.32 10.18
N PHE A 205 1.59 5.55 11.22
CA PHE A 205 0.67 4.55 11.79
C PHE A 205 -0.61 5.18 12.35
N LEU A 206 -0.48 6.30 13.05
CA LEU A 206 -1.62 6.94 13.69
C LEU A 206 -2.53 7.65 12.69
N ILE A 207 -1.94 8.25 11.65
CA ILE A 207 -2.71 8.85 10.55
C ILE A 207 -3.50 7.79 9.81
N GLU A 208 -2.87 6.66 9.41
CA GLU A 208 -3.58 5.55 8.77
C GLU A 208 -4.65 4.94 9.70
N ALA A 209 -4.38 4.84 11.02
CA ALA A 209 -5.36 4.37 12.00
C ALA A 209 -6.56 5.34 12.12
N ALA A 210 -6.31 6.65 12.15
CA ALA A 210 -7.36 7.67 12.17
C ALA A 210 -8.23 7.61 10.92
N MET A 211 -7.61 7.57 9.73
CA MET A 211 -8.34 7.41 8.46
C MET A 211 -9.16 6.11 8.43
N MET A 212 -8.63 5.01 8.97
CA MET A 212 -9.38 3.74 9.08
C MET A 212 -10.56 3.87 10.04
N GLY A 213 -10.39 4.51 11.17
CA GLY A 213 -11.45 4.70 12.17
C GLY A 213 -12.57 5.60 11.68
N MET A 214 -12.25 6.65 10.93
CA MET A 214 -13.20 7.51 10.23
C MET A 214 -13.83 6.85 9.00
N ASN A 215 -13.39 5.67 8.60
CA ASN A 215 -13.76 5.05 7.33
C ASN A 215 -13.42 5.91 6.09
N MET A 216 -12.42 6.78 6.21
CA MET A 216 -11.94 7.64 5.12
C MET A 216 -11.16 6.81 4.09
N ALA A 217 -11.59 6.84 2.84
CA ALA A 217 -10.91 6.10 1.78
C ALA A 217 -9.52 6.72 1.46
N PRO A 218 -8.46 5.92 1.29
CA PRO A 218 -7.09 6.42 1.19
C PRO A 218 -6.79 7.18 -0.11
N GLY A 219 -7.64 7.04 -1.11
CA GLY A 219 -7.48 7.66 -2.44
C GLY A 219 -8.28 8.95 -2.65
N MET A 220 -9.04 9.44 -1.65
CA MET A 220 -9.95 10.60 -1.83
C MET A 220 -9.23 11.89 -2.21
N ASN A 221 -8.05 12.14 -1.64
CA ASN A 221 -7.34 13.42 -1.74
C ASN A 221 -6.16 13.37 -2.72
N ARG A 222 -6.31 12.62 -3.83
CA ARG A 222 -5.28 12.51 -4.86
C ARG A 222 -5.88 12.24 -6.23
N SER A 223 -5.10 12.43 -7.30
CA SER A 223 -5.46 12.09 -8.67
C SER A 223 -4.85 10.75 -9.12
N PHE A 224 -5.40 10.21 -10.20
CA PHE A 224 -4.98 8.95 -10.80
C PHE A 224 -4.80 9.10 -12.31
N GLU A 225 -3.92 8.29 -12.88
CA GLU A 225 -3.62 8.32 -14.33
C GLU A 225 -4.88 8.10 -15.19
N SER A 226 -5.70 7.12 -14.79
CA SER A 226 -6.88 6.74 -15.58
C SER A 226 -8.08 7.67 -15.46
N GLU A 227 -8.03 8.74 -14.66
CA GLU A 227 -9.06 9.79 -14.65
C GLU A 227 -9.20 10.50 -16.01
N HIS A 228 -8.13 10.49 -16.79
CA HIS A 228 -8.07 11.11 -18.11
C HIS A 228 -8.52 10.18 -19.26
N TRP A 229 -8.71 8.87 -19.01
CA TRP A 229 -9.02 7.88 -20.05
C TRP A 229 -10.51 7.88 -20.47
N ASN A 230 -10.99 9.02 -20.93
CA ASN A 230 -12.42 9.20 -21.25
C ASN A 230 -12.92 8.39 -22.45
N ASN A 231 -12.00 7.78 -23.23
CA ASN A 231 -12.33 6.97 -24.40
C ASN A 231 -13.02 5.64 -24.05
N PHE A 232 -12.80 5.09 -22.84
CA PHE A 232 -13.46 3.86 -22.40
C PHE A 232 -13.88 3.87 -20.92
N LEU A 233 -13.35 4.77 -20.08
CA LEU A 233 -13.68 4.92 -18.66
C LEU A 233 -14.43 6.24 -18.45
N PRO A 234 -15.74 6.23 -18.18
CA PRO A 234 -16.51 7.46 -17.99
C PRO A 234 -16.04 8.24 -16.77
N LYS A 235 -15.95 9.58 -16.88
CA LYS A 235 -15.68 10.46 -15.73
C LYS A 235 -16.65 10.23 -14.57
N LYS A 236 -17.90 9.86 -14.88
CA LYS A 236 -18.92 9.54 -13.89
C LYS A 236 -18.47 8.46 -12.90
N ALA A 237 -17.71 7.45 -13.35
CA ALA A 237 -17.20 6.40 -12.47
C ALA A 237 -16.33 6.97 -11.33
N TRP A 238 -15.55 8.01 -11.62
CA TRP A 238 -14.73 8.71 -10.62
C TRP A 238 -15.56 9.56 -9.68
N TYR A 239 -16.53 10.30 -10.20
CA TYR A 239 -17.43 11.10 -9.36
C TYR A 239 -18.25 10.22 -8.42
N ASP A 240 -18.87 9.15 -8.95
CA ASP A 240 -19.66 8.21 -8.13
C ASP A 240 -18.80 7.56 -7.02
N ALA A 241 -17.56 7.20 -7.33
CA ALA A 241 -16.66 6.59 -6.35
C ALA A 241 -16.17 7.58 -5.28
N ILE A 242 -15.95 8.86 -5.63
CA ILE A 242 -15.63 9.92 -4.67
C ILE A 242 -16.83 10.26 -3.81
N ASP A 243 -18.03 10.37 -4.39
CA ASP A 243 -19.27 10.62 -3.64
C ASP A 243 -19.54 9.48 -2.65
N GLU A 244 -19.41 8.21 -3.09
CA GLU A 244 -19.50 7.03 -2.20
C GLU A 244 -18.47 7.14 -1.06
N ALA A 245 -17.24 7.53 -1.35
CA ALA A 245 -16.19 7.63 -0.36
C ALA A 245 -16.48 8.75 0.67
N ASN A 246 -17.02 9.89 0.23
CA ASN A 246 -17.43 10.99 1.10
C ASN A 246 -18.59 10.60 2.01
N ASP A 247 -19.60 9.93 1.46
CA ASP A 247 -20.80 9.49 2.22
C ASP A 247 -20.47 8.48 3.32
N LEU A 248 -19.34 7.74 3.17
CA LEU A 248 -18.92 6.73 4.12
C LEU A 248 -18.07 7.28 5.27
N VAL A 249 -17.62 8.53 5.21
CA VAL A 249 -16.78 9.12 6.26
C VAL A 249 -17.58 9.35 7.54
N ASP A 250 -17.11 8.77 8.64
CA ASP A 250 -17.64 8.97 9.99
C ASP A 250 -16.93 10.17 10.65
N HIS A 251 -17.50 11.36 10.53
CA HIS A 251 -16.95 12.59 11.08
C HIS A 251 -17.14 12.72 12.61
N ASP A 252 -18.07 11.96 13.19
CA ASP A 252 -18.39 12.00 14.62
C ASP A 252 -17.63 10.95 15.43
N VAL A 253 -16.71 10.23 14.80
CA VAL A 253 -15.93 9.17 15.47
C VAL A 253 -15.04 9.74 16.56
N GLU A 254 -15.08 9.11 17.73
CA GLU A 254 -14.13 9.38 18.82
C GLU A 254 -13.09 8.25 18.88
N MET A 255 -11.82 8.61 18.96
CA MET A 255 -10.71 7.68 19.08
C MET A 255 -9.67 8.17 20.08
N ASP A 256 -8.93 7.23 20.66
CA ASP A 256 -7.80 7.51 21.53
C ASP A 256 -6.51 7.06 20.85
N LEU A 257 -5.94 7.97 20.05
CA LEU A 257 -4.70 7.75 19.32
C LEU A 257 -3.59 8.65 19.88
N GLN A 258 -2.48 8.05 20.30
CA GLN A 258 -1.40 8.79 20.96
C GLN A 258 -0.06 8.50 20.28
N GLY A 259 0.62 9.56 19.84
CA GLY A 259 1.93 9.51 19.22
C GLY A 259 3.00 10.15 20.09
N TYR A 260 4.08 9.41 20.32
CA TYR A 260 5.22 9.91 21.06
C TYR A 260 6.50 9.81 20.22
N ASP A 261 7.36 10.79 20.39
CA ASP A 261 8.71 10.79 19.86
C ASP A 261 9.61 11.60 20.77
N LYS A 262 10.89 11.22 20.87
CA LYS A 262 11.88 11.98 21.63
C LYS A 262 12.29 13.28 20.93
N ASP A 263 12.18 13.32 19.58
CA ASP A 263 12.55 14.47 18.75
C ASP A 263 11.34 15.38 18.49
N PRO A 264 11.31 16.61 19.04
CA PRO A 264 10.21 17.55 18.82
C PRO A 264 10.06 17.99 17.36
N ARG A 265 11.13 17.90 16.54
CA ARG A 265 11.07 18.19 15.10
C ARG A 265 10.19 17.18 14.38
N MET A 266 10.28 15.90 14.75
CA MET A 266 9.45 14.84 14.20
C MET A 266 7.98 15.05 14.54
N LEU A 267 7.69 15.47 15.78
CA LEU A 267 6.31 15.78 16.20
C LEU A 267 5.70 16.95 15.45
N LYS A 268 6.51 17.96 15.07
CA LYS A 268 6.04 19.03 14.21
C LYS A 268 5.63 18.51 12.83
N ILE A 269 6.45 17.61 12.25
CA ILE A 269 6.15 16.95 10.97
C ILE A 269 4.89 16.09 11.10
N ALA A 270 4.77 15.29 12.18
CA ALA A 270 3.61 14.44 12.41
C ALA A 270 2.30 15.23 12.51
N ARG A 271 2.30 16.33 13.24
CA ARG A 271 1.12 17.23 13.33
C ARG A 271 0.76 17.82 11.98
N GLN A 272 1.74 18.30 11.22
CA GLN A 272 1.48 18.85 9.88
C GLN A 272 0.91 17.78 8.94
N ASN A 273 1.48 16.56 8.94
CA ASN A 273 0.97 15.45 8.14
C ASN A 273 -0.46 15.06 8.54
N ALA A 274 -0.77 15.06 9.86
CA ALA A 274 -2.11 14.78 10.35
C ALA A 274 -3.12 15.87 9.95
N GLN A 275 -2.72 17.15 9.96
CA GLN A 275 -3.52 18.25 9.43
C GLN A 275 -3.76 18.13 7.92
N ASP A 276 -2.70 17.82 7.16
CA ASP A 276 -2.81 17.59 5.70
C ASP A 276 -3.68 16.37 5.35
N ALA A 277 -3.84 15.43 6.30
CA ALA A 277 -4.74 14.28 6.21
C ALA A 277 -6.13 14.54 6.80
N GLU A 278 -6.37 15.72 7.40
CA GLU A 278 -7.64 16.11 8.04
C GLU A 278 -8.03 15.23 9.24
N VAL A 279 -7.04 14.65 9.95
CA VAL A 279 -7.24 13.74 11.10
C VAL A 279 -6.53 14.19 12.38
N ASP A 280 -5.98 15.39 12.42
CA ASP A 280 -5.19 15.91 13.55
C ASP A 280 -5.99 16.01 14.85
N HIS A 281 -7.30 16.25 14.77
CA HIS A 281 -8.22 16.31 15.91
C HIS A 281 -8.38 14.96 16.64
N LEU A 282 -8.03 13.82 16.00
CA LEU A 282 -8.13 12.48 16.55
C LEU A 282 -6.83 11.97 17.18
N ILE A 283 -5.70 12.71 17.01
CA ILE A 283 -4.38 12.22 17.39
C ILE A 283 -3.71 13.18 18.36
N HIS A 284 -3.34 12.66 19.53
CA HIS A 284 -2.54 13.39 20.50
C HIS A 284 -1.05 13.13 20.29
N PHE A 285 -0.28 14.16 19.91
CA PHE A 285 1.17 14.07 19.75
C PHE A 285 1.90 14.77 20.92
N GLN A 286 2.81 14.07 21.59
CA GLN A 286 3.56 14.60 22.71
C GLN A 286 5.04 14.15 22.66
N GLN A 287 5.96 15.05 23.03
CA GLN A 287 7.36 14.68 23.24
C GLN A 287 7.48 13.78 24.46
N ARG A 288 7.97 12.56 24.24
CA ARG A 288 8.18 11.57 25.32
C ARG A 288 9.17 10.51 24.85
N GLU A 289 10.05 10.10 25.73
CA GLU A 289 10.91 8.93 25.51
C GLU A 289 10.15 7.64 25.88
N VAL A 290 10.53 6.53 25.23
CA VAL A 290 9.82 5.23 25.45
C VAL A 290 9.96 4.75 26.90
N LYS A 291 11.06 5.02 27.58
CA LYS A 291 11.26 4.67 29.00
C LYS A 291 10.20 5.28 29.94
N ASP A 292 9.62 6.42 29.56
CA ASP A 292 8.60 7.13 30.31
C ASP A 292 7.16 6.75 29.92
N LEU A 293 7.00 5.80 29.02
CA LEU A 293 5.69 5.34 28.58
C LEU A 293 4.92 4.67 29.70
N ARG A 294 3.77 5.25 30.06
CA ARG A 294 2.81 4.77 31.05
C ARG A 294 1.41 5.15 30.59
N HIS A 295 0.44 4.31 30.90
CA HIS A 295 -0.95 4.61 30.60
C HIS A 295 -1.89 3.96 31.61
N PRO A 296 -2.92 4.67 32.11
CA PRO A 296 -3.84 4.14 33.11
C PRO A 296 -4.90 3.19 32.53
N LYS A 297 -5.25 3.32 31.24
CA LYS A 297 -6.24 2.44 30.60
C LYS A 297 -5.66 1.04 30.39
N PRO A 298 -6.40 -0.04 30.73
CA PRO A 298 -5.99 -1.40 30.43
C PRO A 298 -6.33 -1.79 28.98
N TYR A 299 -5.77 -2.89 28.52
CA TYR A 299 -6.07 -3.54 27.24
C TYR A 299 -5.86 -2.66 26.01
N GLY A 300 -4.88 -1.77 26.02
CA GLY A 300 -4.51 -0.95 24.87
C GLY A 300 -3.66 -1.69 23.85
N PHE A 301 -3.27 -0.95 22.82
CA PHE A 301 -2.41 -1.42 21.74
C PHE A 301 -1.19 -0.51 21.57
N ILE A 302 -0.02 -1.10 21.40
CA ILE A 302 1.17 -0.41 20.94
C ILE A 302 1.47 -0.92 19.53
N ILE A 303 1.75 0.01 18.62
CA ILE A 303 2.37 -0.27 17.32
C ILE A 303 3.61 0.60 17.20
N ALA A 304 4.75 0.02 16.85
CA ALA A 304 6.02 0.72 16.89
C ALA A 304 6.93 0.35 15.71
N ASN A 305 7.57 1.35 15.15
CA ASN A 305 8.69 1.21 14.21
C ASN A 305 9.92 1.89 14.84
N PRO A 306 10.57 1.25 15.85
CA PRO A 306 11.73 1.82 16.51
C PRO A 306 12.93 1.88 15.56
N PRO A 307 13.97 2.69 15.86
CA PRO A 307 15.26 2.62 15.17
C PRO A 307 15.82 1.20 15.19
N TYR A 308 16.46 0.79 14.09
CA TYR A 308 17.00 -0.56 13.94
C TYR A 308 18.45 -0.58 13.42
N GLY A 309 19.16 0.58 13.48
CA GLY A 309 20.60 0.65 13.26
C GLY A 309 21.01 0.72 11.79
N GLU A 310 20.28 1.46 10.96
CA GLU A 310 20.75 1.79 9.60
C GLU A 310 22.04 2.59 9.61
N ARG A 311 22.28 3.36 10.67
CA ARG A 311 23.52 4.13 10.90
C ARG A 311 24.40 3.44 11.91
N GLN A 312 25.73 3.50 11.70
CA GLN A 312 26.71 2.90 12.61
C GLN A 312 26.62 3.47 14.04
N GLU A 313 26.30 4.77 14.16
CA GLU A 313 26.12 5.48 15.43
C GLU A 313 24.89 4.97 16.22
N ASP A 314 23.84 4.50 15.53
CA ASP A 314 22.65 3.97 16.17
C ASP A 314 22.91 2.60 16.81
N GLN A 315 23.79 1.78 16.24
CA GLN A 315 24.04 0.40 16.70
C GLN A 315 24.52 0.31 18.15
N GLU A 316 25.26 1.30 18.62
CA GLU A 316 25.76 1.34 20.01
C GLU A 316 24.64 1.66 21.02
N THR A 317 23.59 2.37 20.60
CA THR A 317 22.49 2.81 21.47
C THR A 317 21.29 1.85 21.44
N LEU A 318 21.20 0.95 20.46
CA LEU A 318 20.07 0.01 20.33
C LEU A 318 19.89 -0.91 21.53
N PRO A 319 20.93 -1.53 22.14
CA PRO A 319 20.77 -2.39 23.31
C PRO A 319 20.08 -1.69 24.45
N GLN A 320 20.45 -0.45 24.75
CA GLN A 320 19.80 0.36 25.78
C GLN A 320 18.36 0.68 25.40
N LEU A 321 18.10 1.13 24.19
CA LEU A 321 16.77 1.47 23.70
C LEU A 321 15.80 0.28 23.82
N TYR A 322 16.22 -0.91 23.38
CA TYR A 322 15.37 -2.10 23.44
C TYR A 322 15.18 -2.62 24.88
N THR A 323 16.13 -2.38 25.77
CA THR A 323 15.97 -2.62 27.22
C THR A 323 14.89 -1.67 27.80
N GLU A 324 14.99 -0.37 27.51
CA GLU A 324 14.00 0.63 27.93
C GLU A 324 12.59 0.33 27.36
N MET A 325 12.52 -0.12 26.09
CA MET A 325 11.28 -0.60 25.49
C MET A 325 10.68 -1.78 26.27
N LYS A 326 11.51 -2.76 26.62
CA LYS A 326 11.07 -3.94 27.40
C LYS A 326 10.46 -3.53 28.73
N GLU A 327 11.17 -2.68 29.48
CA GLU A 327 10.68 -2.18 30.77
C GLU A 327 9.37 -1.41 30.64
N ALA A 328 9.24 -0.57 29.60
CA ALA A 328 8.02 0.17 29.31
C ALA A 328 6.85 -0.77 28.95
N PHE A 329 7.12 -1.80 28.14
CA PHE A 329 6.13 -2.77 27.71
C PHE A 329 5.68 -3.69 28.87
N ASP A 330 6.58 -4.03 29.79
CA ASP A 330 6.25 -4.84 30.97
C ASP A 330 5.30 -4.10 31.93
N ARG A 331 5.44 -2.77 32.05
CA ARG A 331 4.48 -1.95 32.84
C ARG A 331 3.07 -1.95 32.27
N LEU A 332 2.90 -2.26 30.99
CA LEU A 332 1.62 -2.32 30.26
C LEU A 332 1.24 -3.79 30.01
N ASP A 333 1.12 -4.58 31.07
CA ASP A 333 0.95 -6.04 31.06
C ASP A 333 -0.31 -6.52 30.33
N THR A 334 -1.39 -5.74 30.37
CA THR A 334 -2.65 -6.04 29.68
C THR A 334 -2.67 -5.63 28.20
N TRP A 335 -1.63 -4.94 27.73
CA TRP A 335 -1.58 -4.40 26.38
C TRP A 335 -1.03 -5.40 25.35
N SER A 336 -1.53 -5.34 24.12
CA SER A 336 -0.91 -6.01 22.99
C SER A 336 0.11 -5.08 22.32
N LYS A 337 1.31 -5.59 22.02
CA LYS A 337 2.41 -4.82 21.49
C LYS A 337 2.83 -5.39 20.15
N TYR A 338 3.03 -4.51 19.19
CA TYR A 338 3.39 -4.83 17.81
C TYR A 338 4.61 -4.00 17.42
N VAL A 339 5.68 -4.66 17.01
CA VAL A 339 6.95 -4.02 16.68
C VAL A 339 7.39 -4.46 15.29
N ILE A 340 7.60 -3.51 14.38
CA ILE A 340 8.27 -3.77 13.10
C ILE A 340 9.71 -3.32 13.19
N THR A 341 10.66 -4.23 12.95
CA THR A 341 12.08 -3.91 13.03
C THR A 341 12.91 -4.91 12.23
N SER A 342 14.10 -4.50 11.78
CA SER A 342 15.14 -5.37 11.23
C SER A 342 16.26 -5.67 12.22
N TYR A 343 16.17 -5.20 13.48
CA TYR A 343 17.18 -5.45 14.49
C TYR A 343 17.19 -6.93 14.89
N GLU A 344 18.31 -7.62 14.64
CA GLU A 344 18.43 -9.08 14.81
C GLU A 344 18.27 -9.53 16.27
N ASP A 345 18.80 -8.74 17.22
CA ASP A 345 18.75 -9.04 18.66
C ASP A 345 17.41 -8.72 19.33
N THR A 346 16.34 -8.39 18.58
CA THR A 346 15.03 -8.01 19.12
C THR A 346 14.50 -9.01 20.14
N GLU A 347 14.55 -10.32 19.86
CA GLU A 347 14.07 -11.36 20.79
C GLU A 347 14.91 -11.50 22.05
N LYS A 348 16.19 -11.13 21.99
CA LYS A 348 17.08 -11.11 23.17
C LYS A 348 16.63 -10.07 24.19
N TYR A 349 16.16 -8.91 23.74
CA TYR A 349 15.75 -7.82 24.62
C TYR A 349 14.26 -7.86 24.93
N LEU A 350 13.39 -7.99 23.92
CA LEU A 350 11.91 -7.96 24.10
C LEU A 350 11.31 -9.31 24.49
N GLY A 351 12.10 -10.40 24.41
CA GLY A 351 11.64 -11.75 24.65
C GLY A 351 10.99 -12.39 23.42
N LYS A 352 10.57 -13.64 23.58
CA LYS A 352 9.95 -14.43 22.49
C LYS A 352 8.55 -13.90 22.18
N PRO A 353 8.25 -13.56 20.89
CA PRO A 353 6.94 -13.06 20.52
C PRO A 353 5.90 -14.19 20.48
N THR A 354 4.63 -13.83 20.62
CA THR A 354 3.50 -14.75 20.40
C THR A 354 3.45 -15.19 18.93
N LYS A 355 3.72 -14.25 18.02
CA LYS A 355 3.82 -14.48 16.57
C LYS A 355 4.85 -13.53 15.98
N LYS A 356 5.46 -13.94 14.87
CA LYS A 356 6.24 -13.03 14.03
C LYS A 356 6.01 -13.30 12.55
N ARG A 357 6.18 -12.26 11.75
CA ARG A 357 5.98 -12.33 10.29
C ARG A 357 7.05 -11.52 9.58
N LYS A 358 7.64 -12.10 8.54
CA LYS A 358 8.53 -11.36 7.64
C LYS A 358 7.74 -10.30 6.87
N VAL A 359 8.30 -9.11 6.79
CA VAL A 359 7.74 -7.98 6.05
C VAL A 359 8.84 -7.23 5.32
N TYR A 360 8.46 -6.47 4.29
CA TYR A 360 9.41 -5.71 3.49
C TYR A 360 8.94 -4.25 3.38
N ASN A 361 9.78 -3.33 3.83
CA ASN A 361 9.58 -1.89 3.61
C ASN A 361 10.52 -1.42 2.48
N GLY A 362 10.03 -1.43 1.25
CA GLY A 362 10.87 -1.25 0.07
C GLY A 362 11.86 -2.40 -0.09
N MET A 363 13.17 -2.10 -0.02
CA MET A 363 14.25 -3.10 -0.11
C MET A 363 14.65 -3.67 1.27
N ILE A 364 14.18 -3.05 2.36
CA ILE A 364 14.57 -3.42 3.72
C ILE A 364 13.68 -4.57 4.18
N ARG A 365 14.30 -5.68 4.52
CA ARG A 365 13.62 -6.81 5.15
C ARG A 365 13.58 -6.58 6.67
N GLY A 366 12.39 -6.71 7.25
CA GLY A 366 12.16 -6.68 8.69
C GLY A 366 11.26 -7.84 9.15
N GLU A 367 11.04 -7.87 10.44
CA GLU A 367 10.09 -8.78 11.09
C GLU A 367 9.03 -7.96 11.82
N PHE A 368 7.77 -8.38 11.72
CA PHE A 368 6.67 -7.85 12.49
C PHE A 368 6.41 -8.76 13.69
N TYR A 369 6.89 -8.34 14.86
CA TYR A 369 6.77 -9.04 16.12
C TYR A 369 5.45 -8.70 16.78
N GLN A 370 4.75 -9.72 17.29
CA GLN A 370 3.44 -9.58 17.94
C GLN A 370 3.51 -10.19 19.35
N TYR A 371 3.36 -9.36 20.36
CA TYR A 371 3.28 -9.73 21.77
C TYR A 371 1.84 -9.51 22.23
N LEU A 372 1.03 -10.56 22.23
CA LEU A 372 -0.40 -10.44 22.50
C LEU A 372 -0.66 -10.36 24.02
N GLY A 373 -1.36 -9.31 24.44
CA GLY A 373 -1.90 -9.18 25.77
C GLY A 373 -3.15 -10.04 25.98
N PRO A 374 -3.64 -10.15 27.22
CA PRO A 374 -4.87 -10.87 27.55
C PRO A 374 -6.08 -10.21 26.89
N LYS A 375 -7.10 -11.01 26.59
CA LYS A 375 -8.38 -10.48 26.10
C LYS A 375 -9.09 -9.73 27.23
N PRO A 376 -9.74 -8.58 26.92
CA PRO A 376 -10.56 -7.90 27.91
C PRO A 376 -11.69 -8.83 28.40
N PRO A 377 -12.13 -8.67 29.66
CA PRO A 377 -13.27 -9.41 30.16
C PRO A 377 -14.50 -9.15 29.32
N ARG A 378 -15.29 -10.18 29.04
CA ARG A 378 -16.56 -10.02 28.35
C ARG A 378 -17.47 -9.11 29.16
N ARG A 379 -17.94 -7.99 28.59
CA ARG A 379 -19.02 -7.23 29.24
C ARG A 379 -20.20 -8.18 29.39
N ARG A 380 -20.60 -8.46 30.65
CA ARG A 380 -21.89 -9.09 30.91
C ARG A 380 -22.95 -8.11 30.39
N LYS A 381 -23.76 -8.55 29.40
CA LYS A 381 -24.94 -7.81 28.93
C LYS A 381 -25.95 -7.72 30.04
#